data_c76869d302747141025a676c6696b112
#
_entry.id   c76869d302747141025a676c6696b112
#
_cell.length_a   1.000
_cell.length_b   1.000
_cell.length_c   1.000
_cell.angle_alpha   90.00
_cell.angle_beta   90.00
_cell.angle_gamma   90.00
#
_symmetry.space_group_name_H-M   'P 1'
#
loop_
_entity.id
_entity.type
_entity.pdbx_description
1 polymer ?
#
loop_
_entity_poly.entity_id
_entity_poly.type
_entity_poly.pdbx_seq_one_letter_code
_entity_poly.pdbx_strand_id
1 'polypeptide(L)'
;MKYPKEYLDEIKTRLKVSTVVSKSVNLKKRGKEYVGLSPFKNEKTPSFTVNDEKGFYHCFSTSEHGNIFDFIMKTQNLKFGEAVKTLANFAGMQPYTFSKQDEEREKNWKEYKSIFSRYVEKYHDCLLYTSPSPRDKRL
;
A
#
# COMPACT_ATOMS: atom_id res chain seq x y z
N MET A 1 -5.81 0.85 -11.55
CA MET A 1 -5.59 -0.56 -11.92
C MET A 1 -4.97 -1.31 -10.77
N LYS A 2 -5.47 -2.49 -10.52
CA LYS A 2 -4.94 -3.33 -9.45
C LYS A 2 -3.99 -4.37 -10.01
N TYR A 3 -2.82 -4.45 -9.44
CA TYR A 3 -1.87 -5.50 -9.79
C TYR A 3 -2.34 -6.83 -9.19
N PRO A 4 -2.09 -7.96 -9.87
CA PRO A 4 -2.39 -9.27 -9.29
C PRO A 4 -1.61 -9.50 -8.02
N LYS A 5 -2.24 -10.13 -7.04
CA LYS A 5 -1.60 -10.44 -5.77
C LYS A 5 -0.35 -11.30 -5.97
N GLU A 6 -0.41 -12.24 -6.90
CA GLU A 6 0.71 -13.13 -7.23
C GLU A 6 1.94 -12.36 -7.69
N TYR A 7 1.74 -11.34 -8.52
CA TYR A 7 2.83 -10.49 -9.02
C TYR A 7 3.48 -9.70 -7.87
N LEU A 8 2.66 -9.14 -6.99
CA LEU A 8 3.14 -8.39 -5.83
C LEU A 8 3.89 -9.30 -4.84
N ASP A 9 3.37 -10.49 -4.61
CA ASP A 9 4.01 -11.47 -3.73
C ASP A 9 5.35 -11.94 -4.29
N GLU A 10 5.47 -12.08 -5.60
CA GLU A 10 6.73 -12.43 -6.24
C GLU A 10 7.78 -11.34 -6.06
N ILE A 11 7.38 -10.08 -6.17
CA ILE A 11 8.28 -8.95 -5.89
C ILE A 11 8.77 -9.02 -4.44
N LYS A 12 7.88 -9.26 -3.49
CA LYS A 12 8.24 -9.39 -2.07
C LYS A 12 9.17 -10.57 -1.81
N THR A 13 8.99 -11.66 -2.54
CA THR A 13 9.84 -12.84 -2.41
C THR A 13 11.24 -12.59 -2.95
N ARG A 14 11.34 -11.87 -4.06
CA ARG A 14 12.63 -11.56 -4.70
C ARG A 14 13.39 -10.46 -3.99
N LEU A 15 12.69 -9.51 -3.37
CA LEU A 15 13.27 -8.37 -2.68
C LEU A 15 13.06 -8.47 -1.18
N LYS A 16 14.15 -8.44 -0.44
CA LYS A 16 14.07 -8.34 1.02
C LYS A 16 13.85 -6.88 1.41
N VAL A 17 13.10 -6.66 2.47
CA VAL A 17 12.84 -5.30 2.97
C VAL A 17 14.15 -4.59 3.31
N SER A 18 15.08 -5.30 3.95
CA SER A 18 16.40 -4.73 4.29
C SER A 18 17.15 -4.28 3.05
N THR A 19 17.08 -5.02 1.95
CA THR A 19 17.76 -4.67 0.69
C THR A 19 17.19 -3.39 0.11
N VAL A 20 15.88 -3.24 0.09
CA VAL A 20 15.21 -2.04 -0.43
C VAL A 20 15.50 -0.84 0.46
N VAL A 21 15.36 -1.02 1.77
CA VAL A 21 15.57 0.04 2.76
C VAL A 21 17.02 0.49 2.80
N SER A 22 17.98 -0.43 2.67
CA SER A 22 19.40 -0.10 2.75
C SER A 22 19.89 0.83 1.65
N LYS A 23 19.14 0.97 0.57
CA LYS A 23 19.43 1.94 -0.49
C LYS A 23 19.26 3.38 -0.04
N SER A 24 18.37 3.60 0.92
CA SER A 24 18.06 4.93 1.44
C SER A 24 18.52 5.14 2.88
N VAL A 25 18.64 4.06 3.64
CA VAL A 25 18.97 4.11 5.07
C VAL A 25 20.12 3.16 5.36
N ASN A 26 21.08 3.61 6.15
CA ASN A 26 22.15 2.75 6.62
C ASN A 26 21.62 1.85 7.72
N LEU A 27 21.50 0.56 7.41
CA LEU A 27 21.01 -0.43 8.36
C LEU A 27 22.16 -1.21 8.97
N LYS A 28 22.05 -1.49 10.26
CA LYS A 28 22.99 -2.36 10.98
C LYS A 28 22.24 -3.59 11.43
N LYS A 29 22.80 -4.76 11.22
CA LYS A 29 22.19 -6.00 11.65
C LYS A 29 22.25 -6.10 13.17
N ARG A 30 21.11 -6.40 13.77
CA ARG A 30 20.98 -6.57 15.21
C ARG A 30 20.10 -7.77 15.50
N GLY A 31 20.72 -8.93 15.71
CA GLY A 31 19.99 -10.19 15.87
C GLY A 31 19.30 -10.59 14.55
N LYS A 32 18.02 -10.77 14.59
CA LYS A 32 17.22 -11.13 13.42
C LYS A 32 16.69 -9.91 12.65
N GLU A 33 16.91 -8.75 13.19
CA GLU A 33 16.39 -7.52 12.60
C GLU A 33 17.52 -6.57 12.21
N TYR A 34 17.17 -5.58 11.39
CA TYR A 34 18.07 -4.51 11.01
C TYR A 34 17.59 -3.22 11.65
N VAL A 35 18.51 -2.40 12.12
CA VAL A 35 18.19 -1.15 12.81
C VAL A 35 18.93 0.00 12.15
N GLY A 36 18.29 1.13 12.01
CA GLY A 36 18.88 2.33 11.44
C GLY A 36 18.16 3.59 11.85
N LEU A 37 18.62 4.72 11.32
CA LEU A 37 17.99 6.00 11.52
C LEU A 37 16.76 6.12 10.62
N SER A 38 15.69 6.73 11.14
CA SER A 38 14.46 6.89 10.38
C SER A 38 14.65 7.82 9.19
N PRO A 39 14.21 7.42 7.98
CA PRO A 39 14.22 8.32 6.84
C PRO A 39 13.08 9.35 6.88
N PHE A 40 12.12 9.17 7.78
CA PHE A 40 10.95 10.04 7.89
C PHE A 40 11.16 11.19 8.87
N LYS A 41 12.15 11.06 9.72
CA LYS A 41 12.44 12.06 10.75
C LYS A 41 13.94 12.17 10.94
N ASN A 42 14.42 13.41 11.09
CA ASN A 42 15.83 13.64 11.39
C ASN A 42 16.07 13.35 12.87
N GLU A 43 16.79 12.27 13.16
CA GLU A 43 17.05 11.86 14.54
C GLU A 43 18.45 11.30 14.68
N LYS A 44 18.96 11.33 15.91
CA LYS A 44 20.30 10.83 16.23
C LYS A 44 20.29 9.39 16.72
N THR A 45 19.16 8.96 17.29
CA THR A 45 19.00 7.64 17.87
C THR A 45 18.31 6.70 16.89
N PRO A 46 18.84 5.50 16.62
CA PRO A 46 18.18 4.55 15.72
C PRO A 46 16.84 4.11 16.27
N SER A 47 15.77 4.37 15.52
CA SER A 47 14.42 3.94 15.86
C SER A 47 13.71 3.19 14.74
N PHE A 48 14.37 3.06 13.62
CA PHE A 48 13.83 2.38 12.44
C PHE A 48 14.30 0.93 12.43
N THR A 49 13.37 0.00 12.46
CA THR A 49 13.65 -1.43 12.45
C THR A 49 13.05 -2.10 11.21
N VAL A 50 13.77 -3.09 10.69
CA VAL A 50 13.36 -3.86 9.53
C VAL A 50 13.43 -5.34 9.87
N ASN A 51 12.37 -6.08 9.58
CA ASN A 51 12.31 -7.52 9.77
C ASN A 51 12.08 -8.22 8.43
N ASP A 52 13.11 -8.90 7.93
CA ASP A 52 13.05 -9.61 6.65
C ASP A 52 12.15 -10.85 6.72
N GLU A 53 12.10 -11.52 7.85
CA GLU A 53 11.27 -12.73 8.01
C GLU A 53 9.79 -12.38 7.91
N LYS A 54 9.40 -11.29 8.53
CA LYS A 54 8.01 -10.81 8.50
C LYS A 54 7.72 -9.94 7.29
N GLY A 55 8.76 -9.43 6.62
CA GLY A 55 8.62 -8.64 5.42
C GLY A 55 8.08 -7.23 5.62
N PHE A 56 8.34 -6.63 6.77
CA PHE A 56 7.92 -5.26 7.03
C PHE A 56 8.93 -4.48 7.85
N TYR A 57 8.75 -3.17 7.85
CA TYR A 57 9.54 -2.23 8.66
C TYR A 57 8.65 -1.56 9.72
N HIS A 58 9.28 -1.07 10.76
CA HIS A 58 8.61 -0.28 11.79
C HIS A 58 9.53 0.86 12.25
N CYS A 59 8.98 2.07 12.30
CA CYS A 59 9.66 3.23 12.83
C CYS A 59 9.03 3.63 14.17
N PHE A 60 9.77 3.45 15.25
CA PHE A 60 9.25 3.72 16.58
C PHE A 60 9.06 5.22 16.87
N SER A 61 9.84 6.08 16.22
CA SER A 61 9.74 7.53 16.45
C SER A 61 8.52 8.17 15.80
N THR A 62 8.11 7.66 14.63
CA THR A 62 6.96 8.20 13.88
C THR A 62 5.76 7.27 13.88
N SER A 63 5.90 6.07 14.46
CA SER A 63 4.89 5.01 14.44
C SER A 63 4.52 4.54 13.03
N GLU A 64 5.37 4.80 12.07
CA GLU A 64 5.17 4.35 10.70
C GLU A 64 5.58 2.89 10.55
N HIS A 65 4.78 2.14 9.83
CA HIS A 65 5.05 0.74 9.53
C HIS A 65 4.49 0.38 8.17
N GLY A 66 4.98 -0.70 7.61
CA GLY A 66 4.50 -1.16 6.31
C GLY A 66 5.48 -2.11 5.64
N ASN A 67 5.21 -2.41 4.38
CA ASN A 67 6.04 -3.27 3.54
C ASN A 67 6.93 -2.44 2.60
N ILE A 68 7.59 -3.12 1.65
CA ILE A 68 8.49 -2.45 0.70
C ILE A 68 7.76 -1.44 -0.18
N PHE A 69 6.50 -1.69 -0.52
CA PHE A 69 5.70 -0.77 -1.33
C PHE A 69 5.42 0.52 -0.56
N ASP A 70 5.00 0.39 0.70
CA ASP A 70 4.74 1.53 1.56
C ASP A 70 5.99 2.37 1.79
N PHE A 71 7.12 1.71 1.98
CA PHE A 71 8.40 2.38 2.16
C PHE A 71 8.77 3.24 0.95
N ILE A 72 8.70 2.67 -0.24
CA ILE A 72 9.04 3.39 -1.49
C ILE A 72 8.04 4.52 -1.74
N MET A 73 6.77 4.29 -1.51
CA MET A 73 5.75 5.32 -1.67
C MET A 73 5.98 6.51 -0.76
N LYS A 74 6.34 6.26 0.49
CA LYS A 74 6.57 7.32 1.48
C LYS A 74 7.90 8.04 1.27
N THR A 75 8.97 7.32 0.97
CA THR A 75 10.31 7.91 0.85
C THR A 75 10.51 8.66 -0.45
N GLN A 76 9.94 8.17 -1.54
CA GLN A 76 10.09 8.77 -2.87
C GLN A 76 8.84 9.54 -3.30
N ASN A 77 7.83 9.55 -2.47
CA ASN A 77 6.56 10.21 -2.75
C ASN A 77 5.94 9.77 -4.09
N LEU A 78 5.94 8.46 -4.30
CA LEU A 78 5.41 7.83 -5.50
C LEU A 78 4.01 7.27 -5.26
N LYS A 79 3.27 7.14 -6.33
CA LYS A 79 2.01 6.41 -6.32
C LYS A 79 2.29 4.91 -6.31
N PHE A 80 1.29 4.12 -5.92
CA PHE A 80 1.44 2.66 -5.81
C PHE A 80 1.91 2.02 -7.13
N GLY A 81 1.34 2.42 -8.27
CA GLY A 81 1.73 1.89 -9.56
C GLY A 81 3.20 2.17 -9.91
N GLU A 82 3.67 3.36 -9.59
CA GLU A 82 5.07 3.73 -9.81
C GLU A 82 6.00 2.99 -8.86
N ALA A 83 5.59 2.81 -7.61
CA ALA A 83 6.34 2.04 -6.63
C ALA A 83 6.49 0.58 -7.07
N VAL A 84 5.43 -0.03 -7.58
CA VAL A 84 5.46 -1.40 -8.11
C VAL A 84 6.42 -1.52 -9.28
N LYS A 85 6.40 -0.57 -10.21
CA LYS A 85 7.33 -0.56 -11.36
C LYS A 85 8.77 -0.45 -10.91
N THR A 86 9.04 0.43 -9.97
CA THR A 86 10.39 0.63 -9.43
C THR A 86 10.90 -0.63 -8.75
N LEU A 87 10.09 -1.25 -7.92
CA LEU A 87 10.46 -2.47 -7.22
C LEU A 87 10.61 -3.66 -8.16
N ALA A 88 9.77 -3.77 -9.17
CA ALA A 88 9.91 -4.81 -10.20
C ALA A 88 11.25 -4.66 -10.95
N ASN A 89 11.64 -3.43 -11.25
CA ASN A 89 12.93 -3.14 -11.89
C ASN A 89 14.08 -3.56 -10.97
N PHE A 90 14.01 -3.26 -9.68
CA PHE A 90 15.04 -3.69 -8.72
C PHE A 90 15.10 -5.21 -8.58
N ALA A 91 13.97 -5.89 -8.68
CA ALA A 91 13.90 -7.34 -8.62
C ALA A 91 14.33 -8.04 -9.91
N GLY A 92 14.56 -7.27 -10.96
CA GLY A 92 14.88 -7.82 -12.28
C GLY A 92 13.68 -8.47 -12.96
N MET A 93 12.48 -8.12 -12.54
CA MET A 93 11.23 -8.61 -13.16
C MET A 93 10.81 -7.69 -14.30
N GLN A 94 10.11 -8.27 -15.27
CA GLN A 94 9.53 -7.46 -16.32
C GLN A 94 8.35 -6.66 -15.79
N PRO A 95 8.16 -5.42 -16.28
CA PRO A 95 7.00 -4.63 -15.87
C PRO A 95 5.71 -5.34 -16.21
N TYR A 96 4.76 -5.28 -15.30
CA TYR A 96 3.45 -5.87 -15.54
C TYR A 96 2.68 -5.03 -16.57
N THR A 97 2.23 -5.68 -17.64
CA THR A 97 1.40 -5.04 -18.65
C THR A 97 -0.04 -5.46 -18.45
N PHE A 98 -0.91 -4.48 -18.32
CA PHE A 98 -2.35 -4.74 -18.21
C PHE A 98 -2.92 -5.05 -19.58
N SER A 99 -3.80 -6.05 -19.63
CA SER A 99 -4.50 -6.38 -20.87
C SER A 99 -5.60 -5.36 -21.14
N LYS A 100 -6.09 -5.32 -22.38
CA LYS A 100 -7.23 -4.46 -22.72
C LYS A 100 -8.46 -4.79 -21.87
N GLN A 101 -8.62 -6.06 -21.51
CA GLN A 101 -9.70 -6.49 -20.64
C GLN A 101 -9.57 -5.90 -19.25
N ASP A 102 -8.36 -5.80 -18.73
CA ASP A 102 -8.11 -5.20 -17.41
C ASP A 102 -8.43 -3.71 -17.42
N GLU A 103 -8.03 -3.01 -18.48
CA GLU A 103 -8.36 -1.59 -18.65
C GLU A 103 -9.85 -1.35 -18.74
N GLU A 104 -10.54 -2.23 -19.49
CA GLU A 104 -11.99 -2.14 -19.63
C GLU A 104 -12.71 -2.44 -18.32
N ARG A 105 -12.25 -3.44 -17.57
CA ARG A 105 -12.79 -3.75 -16.25
C ARG A 105 -12.62 -2.57 -15.30
N GLU A 106 -11.48 -1.93 -15.33
CA GLU A 106 -11.23 -0.79 -14.46
C GLU A 106 -12.11 0.41 -14.83
N LYS A 107 -12.26 0.66 -16.13
CA LYS A 107 -13.14 1.71 -16.62
C LYS A 107 -14.57 1.47 -16.17
N ASN A 108 -15.06 0.23 -16.32
CA ASN A 108 -16.39 -0.17 -15.89
C ASN A 108 -16.54 -0.06 -14.37
N TRP A 109 -15.51 -0.42 -13.62
CA TRP A 109 -15.51 -0.31 -12.16
C TRP A 109 -15.58 1.13 -11.68
N LYS A 110 -14.83 2.04 -12.32
CA LYS A 110 -14.88 3.47 -11.99
C LYS A 110 -16.25 4.06 -12.29
N GLU A 111 -16.83 3.68 -13.41
CA GLU A 111 -18.16 4.11 -13.80
C GLU A 111 -19.20 3.58 -12.82
N TYR A 112 -19.15 2.31 -12.49
CA TYR A 112 -20.02 1.68 -11.50
C TYR A 112 -19.90 2.37 -10.14
N LYS A 113 -18.69 2.64 -9.70
CA LYS A 113 -18.42 3.28 -8.42
C LYS A 113 -18.98 4.71 -8.37
N SER A 114 -18.90 5.45 -9.46
CA SER A 114 -19.48 6.77 -9.58
C SER A 114 -21.01 6.73 -9.46
N ILE A 115 -21.64 5.82 -10.17
CA ILE A 115 -23.10 5.63 -10.12
C ILE A 115 -23.52 5.21 -8.71
N PHE A 116 -22.81 4.29 -8.10
CA PHE A 116 -23.09 3.82 -6.76
C PHE A 116 -22.96 4.93 -5.72
N SER A 117 -21.97 5.80 -5.83
CA SER A 117 -21.82 6.95 -4.94
C SER A 117 -23.00 7.90 -5.01
N ARG A 118 -23.47 8.20 -6.21
CA ARG A 118 -24.66 9.03 -6.40
C ARG A 118 -25.90 8.40 -5.80
N TYR A 119 -26.03 7.10 -5.96
CA TYR A 119 -27.16 6.37 -5.42
C TYR A 119 -27.15 6.37 -3.89
N VAL A 120 -26.00 6.18 -3.28
CA VAL A 120 -25.84 6.21 -1.82
C VAL A 120 -26.16 7.59 -1.25
N GLU A 121 -25.70 8.65 -1.89
CA GLU A 121 -26.02 10.02 -1.47
C GLU A 121 -27.52 10.27 -1.49
N LYS A 122 -28.18 9.90 -2.56
CA LYS A 122 -29.61 10.06 -2.71
C LYS A 122 -30.39 9.25 -1.66
N TYR A 123 -29.93 8.03 -1.42
CA TYR A 123 -30.54 7.18 -0.43
C TYR A 123 -30.32 7.70 1.00
N HIS A 124 -29.15 8.24 1.27
CA HIS A 124 -28.84 8.84 2.55
C HIS A 124 -29.70 10.05 2.84
N ASP A 125 -29.90 10.92 1.89
CA ASP A 125 -30.80 12.06 2.01
C ASP A 125 -32.22 11.62 2.27
N CYS A 126 -32.66 10.58 1.61
CA CYS A 126 -33.97 10.00 1.81
C CYS A 126 -34.17 9.46 3.24
N LEU A 127 -33.14 8.79 3.76
CA LEU A 127 -33.17 8.29 5.13
C LEU A 127 -33.22 9.42 6.16
N LEU A 128 -32.42 10.45 5.96
CA LEU A 128 -32.40 11.60 6.85
C LEU A 128 -33.74 12.32 6.86
N TYR A 129 -34.35 12.40 5.72
CA TYR A 129 -35.63 13.10 5.57
C TYR A 129 -36.81 12.35 6.17
N THR A 130 -36.89 11.07 5.89
CA THR A 130 -38.00 10.25 6.37
C THR A 130 -37.79 9.72 7.78
N SER A 131 -36.59 9.50 8.19
CA SER A 131 -36.22 8.96 9.49
C SER A 131 -37.18 7.90 10.02
N PRO A 132 -37.43 6.85 9.27
CA PRO A 132 -38.38 5.85 9.67
C PRO A 132 -37.86 5.02 10.83
N SER A 133 -38.80 4.51 11.60
CA SER A 133 -38.46 3.59 12.65
C SER A 133 -37.86 2.31 12.07
N PRO A 134 -36.78 1.83 12.60
CA PRO A 134 -36.12 0.64 12.05
C PRO A 134 -36.97 -0.61 12.07
N ARG A 135 -37.84 -0.70 13.05
CA ARG A 135 -38.64 -1.86 13.19
C ARG A 135 -39.71 -1.99 12.27
N ASP A 136 -40.06 -0.92 11.67
CA ASP A 136 -41.14 -0.94 10.74
C ASP A 136 -40.82 -1.77 9.55
N LYS A 137 -39.69 -2.12 9.54
CA LYS A 137 -39.30 -2.93 8.49
C LYS A 137 -39.23 -4.30 8.84
N ARG A 138 -39.77 -4.64 9.57
CA ARG A 138 -39.68 -5.74 9.87
C ARG A 138 -40.28 -6.50 9.45
N LEU A 139 -40.53 -6.33 9.34
CA LEU A 139 -40.99 -6.98 9.23
C LEU A 139 -41.06 -7.58 8.89
#